data_eb6489fcd71d88ce81425f455407e354
#
_entry.id   eb6489fcd71d88ce81425f455407e354
#
_cell.length_a   1.000
_cell.length_b   1.000
_cell.length_c   1.000
_cell.angle_alpha   90.00
_cell.angle_beta   90.00
_cell.angle_gamma   90.00
#
_symmetry.space_group_name_H-M   'P 1'
#
loop_
_entity.id
_entity.type
_entity.pdbx_description
1 polymer ?
#
loop_
_entity_poly.entity_id
_entity_poly.type
_entity_poly.pdbx_seq_one_letter_code
_entity_poly.pdbx_strand_id
1 'polypeptide(L)'
;MTAIAHTTITWQPSYVRYGIATRVTGAAAMLERMEKQNRIFSGFDADAIDRTTAADLAEVGSDKWTRYPGCIGAFIAEMDYGLAPCIQQAIDSACDHCKLGYIPEPWKRRVAKACAGWQKSHYGWDVDPDIIRVVPDVLEAYEIFLRELVGAGNAVVVPTPAYMPFLSVPKLYDVDVIEIEMLQGTDETTGEREWLFDFNAIERAFAAGC
;
A
#
# COMPACT_ATOMS: atom_id res chain seq x y z
N MET A 1 -51.11 10.50 -14.81
CA MET A 1 -50.39 9.55 -15.67
C MET A 1 -49.42 10.37 -16.51
N THR A 2 -48.19 10.51 -16.03
CA THR A 2 -47.15 11.30 -16.68
C THR A 2 -46.12 10.33 -17.25
N ALA A 3 -46.00 10.31 -18.58
CA ALA A 3 -45.11 9.41 -19.31
C ALA A 3 -43.65 9.82 -19.09
N ILE A 4 -42.84 8.89 -18.58
CA ILE A 4 -41.41 9.04 -18.50
C ILE A 4 -40.84 8.69 -19.91
N ALA A 5 -40.33 9.69 -20.59
CA ALA A 5 -39.64 9.50 -21.85
C ALA A 5 -38.31 8.79 -21.62
N HIS A 6 -38.17 7.57 -22.13
CA HIS A 6 -36.89 6.87 -22.25
C HIS A 6 -36.04 7.57 -23.32
N THR A 7 -35.04 8.34 -22.87
CA THR A 7 -34.02 8.87 -23.76
C THR A 7 -32.99 7.76 -23.99
N THR A 8 -33.08 7.08 -25.11
CA THR A 8 -32.05 6.12 -25.55
C THR A 8 -30.82 6.93 -25.96
N ILE A 9 -29.76 6.88 -25.17
CA ILE A 9 -28.46 7.46 -25.54
C ILE A 9 -27.86 6.54 -26.62
N THR A 10 -28.05 6.89 -27.87
CA THR A 10 -27.34 6.27 -28.97
C THR A 10 -25.94 6.82 -29.04
N TRP A 11 -24.96 5.95 -28.78
CA TRP A 11 -23.55 6.24 -28.92
C TRP A 11 -23.24 6.55 -30.39
N GLN A 12 -22.91 7.81 -30.71
CA GLN A 12 -22.50 8.20 -32.07
C GLN A 12 -20.98 8.15 -32.17
N PRO A 13 -20.40 7.43 -33.15
CA PRO A 13 -18.93 7.30 -33.34
C PRO A 13 -18.23 8.60 -33.76
N SER A 14 -18.95 9.70 -34.02
CA SER A 14 -18.42 10.93 -34.58
C SER A 14 -17.56 11.77 -33.61
N TYR A 15 -17.62 11.52 -32.30
CA TYR A 15 -16.80 12.27 -31.32
C TYR A 15 -15.37 11.74 -31.18
N VAL A 16 -15.04 10.64 -31.85
CA VAL A 16 -13.73 9.98 -31.74
C VAL A 16 -12.71 10.51 -32.76
N ARG A 17 -13.12 11.30 -33.78
CA ARG A 17 -12.23 11.66 -34.88
C ARG A 17 -11.27 12.83 -34.65
N TYR A 18 -11.43 13.68 -33.65
CA TYR A 18 -10.54 14.85 -33.46
C TYR A 18 -9.47 14.71 -32.37
N GLY A 19 -9.47 13.64 -31.62
CA GLY A 19 -8.48 13.42 -30.55
C GLY A 19 -7.49 12.27 -30.81
N ILE A 20 -7.69 11.49 -31.88
CA ILE A 20 -6.97 10.21 -32.06
C ILE A 20 -5.61 10.39 -32.74
N ALA A 21 -5.43 11.36 -33.64
CA ALA A 21 -4.17 11.52 -34.39
C ALA A 21 -2.99 11.96 -33.52
N THR A 22 -3.23 12.78 -32.50
CA THR A 22 -2.20 13.21 -31.55
C THR A 22 -2.01 12.22 -30.38
N ARG A 23 -2.96 11.29 -30.19
CA ARG A 23 -2.89 10.25 -29.13
C ARG A 23 -2.30 8.93 -29.63
N VAL A 24 -2.24 8.68 -30.92
CA VAL A 24 -1.71 7.40 -31.47
C VAL A 24 -0.19 7.30 -31.24
N THR A 25 0.56 8.39 -31.33
CA THR A 25 1.99 8.40 -30.98
C THR A 25 2.21 8.20 -29.50
N GLY A 26 1.35 8.77 -28.65
CA GLY A 26 1.36 8.54 -27.20
C GLY A 26 0.93 7.12 -26.82
N ALA A 27 -0.06 6.54 -27.52
CA ALA A 27 -0.53 5.18 -27.25
C ALA A 27 0.49 4.12 -27.68
N ALA A 28 1.19 4.30 -28.82
CA ALA A 28 2.26 3.41 -29.22
C ALA A 28 3.44 3.45 -28.24
N ALA A 29 3.87 4.63 -27.83
CA ALA A 29 4.90 4.81 -26.81
C ALA A 29 4.46 4.27 -25.43
N MET A 30 3.17 4.40 -25.11
CA MET A 30 2.58 3.83 -23.90
C MET A 30 2.52 2.31 -23.95
N LEU A 31 2.13 1.73 -25.10
CA LEU A 31 2.11 0.29 -25.32
C LEU A 31 3.53 -0.30 -25.29
N GLU A 32 4.49 0.36 -25.95
CA GLU A 32 5.90 -0.03 -25.91
C GLU A 32 6.47 0.04 -24.48
N ARG A 33 6.07 1.07 -23.73
CA ARG A 33 6.42 1.22 -22.30
C ARG A 33 5.77 0.13 -21.46
N MET A 34 4.50 -0.19 -21.70
CA MET A 34 3.78 -1.28 -21.05
C MET A 34 4.36 -2.65 -21.40
N GLU A 35 4.76 -2.87 -22.67
CA GLU A 35 5.43 -4.10 -23.10
C GLU A 35 6.83 -4.25 -22.51
N LYS A 36 7.59 -3.15 -22.39
CA LYS A 36 8.88 -3.12 -21.70
C LYS A 36 8.70 -3.38 -20.21
N GLN A 37 7.70 -2.76 -19.58
CA GLN A 37 7.33 -2.95 -18.19
C GLN A 37 6.88 -4.39 -17.92
N ASN A 38 6.06 -4.98 -18.80
CA ASN A 38 5.68 -6.38 -18.72
C ASN A 38 6.86 -7.34 -18.91
N ARG A 39 7.87 -6.98 -19.68
CA ARG A 39 9.09 -7.79 -19.82
C ARG A 39 9.98 -7.74 -18.58
N ILE A 40 10.02 -6.61 -17.88
CA ILE A 40 10.73 -6.48 -16.61
C ILE A 40 10.02 -7.26 -15.51
N PHE A 41 8.68 -7.32 -15.55
CA PHE A 41 7.85 -7.86 -14.47
C PHE A 41 7.04 -9.12 -14.82
N SER A 42 7.32 -9.78 -15.96
CA SER A 42 6.61 -10.99 -16.39
C SER A 42 7.06 -12.23 -15.61
N GLY A 43 6.68 -12.29 -14.35
CA GLY A 43 6.93 -13.43 -13.48
C GLY A 43 8.14 -13.27 -12.57
N PHE A 44 8.26 -14.15 -11.57
CA PHE A 44 9.45 -14.27 -10.74
C PHE A 44 10.56 -14.96 -11.54
N ASP A 45 11.18 -14.21 -12.44
CA ASP A 45 12.45 -14.58 -13.07
C ASP A 45 13.57 -13.90 -12.26
N ALA A 46 14.27 -14.69 -11.46
CA ALA A 46 15.39 -14.19 -10.64
C ALA A 46 16.44 -13.48 -11.50
N ASP A 47 16.75 -14.02 -12.69
CA ASP A 47 17.69 -13.42 -13.61
C ASP A 47 17.19 -12.07 -14.17
N ALA A 48 15.89 -11.90 -14.36
CA ALA A 48 15.32 -10.61 -14.77
C ALA A 48 15.38 -9.59 -13.64
N ILE A 49 15.10 -10.00 -12.41
CA ILE A 49 15.24 -9.17 -11.20
C ILE A 49 16.68 -8.67 -11.06
N ASP A 50 17.66 -9.58 -11.16
CA ASP A 50 19.08 -9.24 -11.01
C ASP A 50 19.61 -8.31 -12.12
N ARG A 51 18.98 -8.32 -13.29
CA ARG A 51 19.31 -7.42 -14.40
C ARG A 51 18.62 -6.07 -14.35
N THR A 52 17.61 -5.90 -13.49
CA THR A 52 16.86 -4.64 -13.36
C THR A 52 17.76 -3.55 -12.76
N THR A 53 17.91 -2.45 -13.47
CA THR A 53 18.74 -1.33 -13.05
C THR A 53 17.91 -0.20 -12.43
N ALA A 54 18.55 0.68 -11.67
CA ALA A 54 17.90 1.88 -11.16
C ALA A 54 17.32 2.79 -12.28
N ALA A 55 17.94 2.77 -13.47
CA ALA A 55 17.43 3.50 -14.62
C ALA A 55 16.12 2.89 -15.15
N ASP A 56 16.03 1.55 -15.21
CA ASP A 56 14.78 0.88 -15.59
C ASP A 56 13.66 1.18 -14.61
N LEU A 57 13.94 1.19 -13.31
CA LEU A 57 12.97 1.52 -12.27
C LEU A 57 12.54 3.00 -12.33
N ALA A 58 13.45 3.91 -12.64
CA ALA A 58 13.13 5.32 -12.85
C ALA A 58 12.23 5.54 -14.08
N GLU A 59 12.41 4.74 -15.15
CA GLU A 59 11.52 4.77 -16.32
C GLU A 59 10.07 4.34 -16.01
N VAL A 60 9.86 3.47 -15.02
CA VAL A 60 8.52 3.12 -14.52
C VAL A 60 7.80 4.36 -13.99
N GLY A 61 8.55 5.30 -13.41
CA GLY A 61 8.06 6.61 -13.03
C GLY A 61 7.40 6.65 -11.66
N SER A 62 7.72 5.69 -10.77
CA SER A 62 7.26 5.74 -9.38
C SER A 62 7.94 6.87 -8.62
N ASP A 63 7.28 7.39 -7.59
CA ASP A 63 7.81 8.46 -6.74
C ASP A 63 9.12 8.03 -6.05
N LYS A 64 9.21 6.76 -5.69
CA LYS A 64 10.39 6.14 -5.08
C LYS A 64 11.68 6.36 -5.89
N TRP A 65 11.59 6.25 -7.20
CA TRP A 65 12.76 6.30 -8.09
C TRP A 65 12.92 7.62 -8.85
N THR A 66 11.92 8.52 -8.80
CA THR A 66 11.94 9.78 -9.56
C THR A 66 12.08 11.03 -8.70
N ARG A 67 11.68 10.99 -7.43
CA ARG A 67 11.70 12.15 -6.53
C ARG A 67 13.11 12.69 -6.27
N TYR A 68 14.09 11.80 -6.14
CA TYR A 68 15.50 12.16 -5.86
C TYR A 68 16.42 11.55 -6.92
N PRO A 69 16.57 12.19 -8.09
CA PRO A 69 17.41 11.68 -9.18
C PRO A 69 18.85 11.43 -8.73
N GLY A 70 19.40 10.28 -9.11
CA GLY A 70 20.76 9.87 -8.76
C GLY A 70 20.92 9.27 -7.36
N CYS A 71 19.83 9.19 -6.58
CA CYS A 71 19.84 8.49 -5.29
C CYS A 71 19.22 7.10 -5.40
N ILE A 72 19.59 6.22 -4.46
CA ILE A 72 18.93 4.92 -4.31
C ILE A 72 17.57 5.16 -3.64
N GLY A 73 16.49 4.72 -4.31
CA GLY A 73 15.13 4.84 -3.81
C GLY A 73 14.82 3.85 -2.69
N ALA A 74 15.07 4.25 -1.44
CA ALA A 74 14.85 3.40 -0.27
C ALA A 74 13.91 4.01 0.78
N PHE A 75 13.29 5.17 0.50
CA PHE A 75 12.45 5.90 1.45
C PHE A 75 10.95 5.56 1.36
N ILE A 76 10.53 4.83 0.33
CA ILE A 76 9.17 4.33 0.14
C ILE A 76 9.22 2.82 -0.01
N ALA A 77 8.34 2.10 0.71
CA ALA A 77 8.24 0.65 0.68
C ALA A 77 7.44 0.14 -0.53
N GLU A 78 7.85 0.54 -1.73
CA GLU A 78 7.32 -0.01 -2.99
C GLU A 78 8.12 -1.23 -3.44
N MET A 79 7.43 -2.23 -3.99
CA MET A 79 8.04 -3.44 -4.51
C MET A 79 8.68 -3.17 -5.89
N ASP A 80 9.98 -3.45 -6.01
CA ASP A 80 10.73 -3.29 -7.27
C ASP A 80 10.75 -4.56 -8.13
N TYR A 81 10.26 -5.68 -7.61
CA TYR A 81 10.39 -7.01 -8.23
C TYR A 81 9.15 -7.45 -9.01
N GLY A 82 8.16 -6.55 -9.22
CA GLY A 82 6.92 -6.87 -9.91
C GLY A 82 5.94 -7.67 -9.05
N LEU A 83 4.97 -8.28 -9.69
CA LEU A 83 3.90 -9.03 -9.04
C LEU A 83 4.13 -10.54 -9.15
N ALA A 84 3.75 -11.27 -8.10
CA ALA A 84 3.68 -12.72 -8.19
C ALA A 84 2.71 -13.14 -9.32
N PRO A 85 3.01 -14.19 -10.10
CA PRO A 85 2.16 -14.60 -11.23
C PRO A 85 0.69 -14.87 -10.85
N CYS A 86 0.44 -15.41 -9.67
CA CYS A 86 -0.92 -15.62 -9.17
C CYS A 86 -1.67 -14.33 -8.86
N ILE A 87 -0.97 -13.27 -8.44
CA ILE A 87 -1.56 -11.95 -8.22
C ILE A 87 -1.88 -11.30 -9.57
N GLN A 88 -0.94 -11.35 -10.54
CA GLN A 88 -1.17 -10.85 -11.88
C GLN A 88 -2.39 -11.52 -12.52
N GLN A 89 -2.48 -12.84 -12.50
CA GLN A 89 -3.64 -13.58 -13.00
C GLN A 89 -4.95 -13.18 -12.33
N ALA A 90 -4.93 -12.92 -11.03
CA ALA A 90 -6.14 -12.48 -10.30
C ALA A 90 -6.58 -11.09 -10.74
N ILE A 91 -5.64 -10.16 -10.98
CA ILE A 91 -5.91 -8.81 -11.49
C ILE A 91 -6.46 -8.89 -12.91
N ASP A 92 -5.80 -9.62 -13.81
CA ASP A 92 -6.22 -9.79 -15.20
C ASP A 92 -7.64 -10.37 -15.26
N SER A 93 -7.90 -11.44 -14.50
CA SER A 93 -9.23 -12.02 -14.38
C SER A 93 -10.29 -11.05 -13.83
N ALA A 94 -9.91 -10.17 -12.91
CA ALA A 94 -10.83 -9.15 -12.39
C ALA A 94 -11.16 -8.11 -13.47
N CYS A 95 -10.18 -7.69 -14.26
CA CYS A 95 -10.35 -6.76 -15.37
C CYS A 95 -11.21 -7.39 -16.49
N ASP A 96 -10.89 -8.61 -16.93
CA ASP A 96 -11.61 -9.32 -18.00
C ASP A 96 -13.09 -9.55 -17.68
N HIS A 97 -13.42 -9.74 -16.40
CA HIS A 97 -14.79 -9.94 -15.94
C HIS A 97 -15.44 -8.67 -15.39
N CYS A 98 -14.86 -7.49 -15.63
CA CYS A 98 -15.37 -6.20 -15.14
C CYS A 98 -15.69 -6.17 -13.63
N LYS A 99 -14.89 -6.87 -12.81
CA LYS A 99 -15.09 -6.96 -11.35
C LYS A 99 -14.49 -5.77 -10.61
N LEU A 100 -14.70 -4.55 -11.12
CA LEU A 100 -14.11 -3.31 -10.60
C LEU A 100 -15.14 -2.43 -9.86
N GLY A 101 -16.27 -3.00 -9.47
CA GLY A 101 -17.32 -2.31 -8.73
C GLY A 101 -17.14 -2.37 -7.21
N TYR A 102 -18.23 -2.11 -6.49
CA TYR A 102 -18.26 -2.24 -5.04
C TYR A 102 -17.94 -3.67 -4.61
N ILE A 103 -17.15 -3.78 -3.53
CA ILE A 103 -16.73 -5.08 -2.99
C ILE A 103 -17.93 -5.75 -2.29
N PRO A 104 -18.45 -6.90 -2.81
CA PRO A 104 -19.54 -7.61 -2.17
C PRO A 104 -19.08 -8.29 -0.89
N GLU A 105 -20.01 -8.46 0.05
CA GLU A 105 -19.74 -9.00 1.38
C GLU A 105 -19.02 -10.37 1.39
N PRO A 106 -19.31 -11.33 0.50
CA PRO A 106 -18.56 -12.58 0.46
C PRO A 106 -17.07 -12.40 0.17
N TRP A 107 -16.68 -11.36 -0.57
CA TRP A 107 -15.28 -11.07 -0.87
C TRP A 107 -14.55 -10.47 0.33
N LYS A 108 -15.18 -9.53 1.05
CA LYS A 108 -14.63 -9.00 2.31
C LYS A 108 -14.35 -10.14 3.29
N ARG A 109 -15.30 -11.06 3.43
CA ARG A 109 -15.17 -12.23 4.30
C ARG A 109 -14.05 -13.18 3.86
N ARG A 110 -13.82 -13.33 2.55
CA ARG A 110 -12.68 -14.12 2.04
C ARG A 110 -11.34 -13.48 2.39
N VAL A 111 -11.22 -12.15 2.26
CA VAL A 111 -10.00 -11.41 2.65
C VAL A 111 -9.75 -11.57 4.16
N ALA A 112 -10.78 -11.38 4.98
CA ALA A 112 -10.68 -11.55 6.43
C ALA A 112 -10.22 -12.97 6.83
N LYS A 113 -10.79 -14.01 6.21
CA LYS A 113 -10.38 -15.41 6.44
C LYS A 113 -8.95 -15.69 5.99
N ALA A 114 -8.53 -15.12 4.85
CA ALA A 114 -7.15 -15.28 4.37
C ALA A 114 -6.15 -14.60 5.33
N CYS A 115 -6.49 -13.40 5.82
CA CYS A 115 -5.70 -12.69 6.82
C CYS A 115 -5.60 -13.50 8.13
N ALA A 116 -6.72 -13.97 8.68
CA ALA A 116 -6.74 -14.80 9.90
C ALA A 116 -5.90 -16.07 9.74
N GLY A 117 -6.04 -16.75 8.60
CA GLY A 117 -5.26 -17.95 8.28
C GLY A 117 -3.75 -17.68 8.22
N TRP A 118 -3.35 -16.56 7.64
CA TRP A 118 -1.95 -16.14 7.60
C TRP A 118 -1.40 -15.87 9.00
N GLN A 119 -2.12 -15.09 9.81
CA GLN A 119 -1.72 -14.76 11.19
C GLN A 119 -1.55 -16.03 12.02
N LYS A 120 -2.49 -16.99 11.89
CA LYS A 120 -2.39 -18.26 12.60
C LYS A 120 -1.21 -19.10 12.17
N SER A 121 -0.96 -19.22 10.86
CA SER A 121 0.10 -20.08 10.32
C SER A 121 1.50 -19.55 10.55
N HIS A 122 1.70 -18.22 10.57
CA HIS A 122 3.01 -17.61 10.65
C HIS A 122 3.38 -17.13 12.05
N TYR A 123 2.38 -16.70 12.83
CA TYR A 123 2.61 -16.11 14.14
C TYR A 123 1.91 -16.83 15.28
N GLY A 124 1.16 -17.91 14.99
CA GLY A 124 0.38 -18.63 16.00
C GLY A 124 -0.81 -17.82 16.55
N TRP A 125 -1.10 -16.66 15.95
CA TRP A 125 -2.19 -15.80 16.41
C TRP A 125 -3.53 -16.23 15.81
N ASP A 126 -4.40 -16.77 16.66
CA ASP A 126 -5.74 -17.24 16.27
C ASP A 126 -6.77 -16.12 16.42
N VAL A 127 -6.87 -15.28 15.39
CA VAL A 127 -7.80 -14.15 15.35
C VAL A 127 -9.11 -14.54 14.65
N ASP A 128 -10.25 -14.12 15.23
CA ASP A 128 -11.56 -14.34 14.62
C ASP A 128 -11.69 -13.50 13.31
N PRO A 129 -11.91 -14.14 12.15
CA PRO A 129 -12.09 -13.41 10.90
C PRO A 129 -13.30 -12.48 10.90
N ASP A 130 -14.31 -12.70 11.74
CA ASP A 130 -15.51 -11.86 11.79
C ASP A 130 -15.24 -10.48 12.45
N ILE A 131 -14.13 -10.30 13.17
CA ILE A 131 -13.71 -9.01 13.71
C ILE A 131 -12.75 -8.24 12.78
N ILE A 132 -12.21 -8.90 11.74
CA ILE A 132 -11.29 -8.26 10.78
C ILE A 132 -12.07 -7.35 9.84
N ARG A 133 -11.60 -6.10 9.70
CA ARG A 133 -12.15 -5.11 8.77
C ARG A 133 -11.05 -4.69 7.78
N VAL A 134 -11.47 -4.52 6.53
CA VAL A 134 -10.58 -4.08 5.45
C VAL A 134 -10.68 -2.57 5.35
N VAL A 135 -9.54 -1.91 5.38
CA VAL A 135 -9.39 -0.47 5.13
C VAL A 135 -8.45 -0.29 3.93
N PRO A 136 -8.42 0.89 3.29
CA PRO A 136 -7.57 1.14 2.12
C PRO A 136 -6.09 0.91 2.38
N ASP A 137 -5.59 1.39 3.52
CA ASP A 137 -4.19 1.26 3.92
C ASP A 137 -4.00 1.36 5.44
N VAL A 138 -2.74 1.25 5.88
CA VAL A 138 -2.41 1.29 7.31
C VAL A 138 -2.57 2.69 7.91
N LEU A 139 -2.42 3.75 7.14
CA LEU A 139 -2.59 5.11 7.64
C LEU A 139 -4.05 5.43 7.89
N GLU A 140 -4.97 5.00 7.03
CA GLU A 140 -6.41 5.09 7.31
C GLU A 140 -6.78 4.36 8.61
N ALA A 141 -6.21 3.16 8.83
CA ALA A 141 -6.42 2.44 10.08
C ALA A 141 -5.86 3.22 11.29
N TYR A 142 -4.70 3.86 11.12
CA TYR A 142 -4.08 4.68 12.16
C TYR A 142 -4.91 5.93 12.46
N GLU A 143 -5.44 6.61 11.44
CA GLU A 143 -6.31 7.77 11.61
C GLU A 143 -7.61 7.41 12.36
N ILE A 144 -8.23 6.27 12.00
CA ILE A 144 -9.40 5.75 12.72
C ILE A 144 -9.05 5.49 14.19
N PHE A 145 -7.89 4.88 14.46
CA PHE A 145 -7.41 4.62 15.82
C PHE A 145 -7.23 5.92 16.62
N LEU A 146 -6.57 6.92 16.03
CA LEU A 146 -6.36 8.21 16.69
C LEU A 146 -7.67 8.90 17.04
N ARG A 147 -8.61 8.91 16.08
CA ARG A 147 -9.88 9.61 16.24
C ARG A 147 -10.84 8.90 17.20
N GLU A 148 -10.96 7.58 17.08
CA GLU A 148 -12.02 6.82 17.77
C GLU A 148 -11.56 6.24 19.12
N LEU A 149 -10.27 5.97 19.29
CA LEU A 149 -9.74 5.31 20.49
C LEU A 149 -8.84 6.21 21.33
N VAL A 150 -8.00 7.02 20.72
CA VAL A 150 -7.12 7.93 21.44
C VAL A 150 -7.89 9.20 21.83
N GLY A 151 -8.43 9.90 20.84
CA GLY A 151 -9.15 11.16 21.05
C GLY A 151 -8.24 12.38 21.21
N ALA A 152 -8.78 13.56 20.87
CA ALA A 152 -8.08 14.83 20.97
C ALA A 152 -7.63 15.16 22.41
N GLY A 153 -6.48 15.81 22.56
CA GLY A 153 -5.92 16.19 23.84
C GLY A 153 -5.23 15.05 24.60
N ASN A 154 -5.16 13.85 24.03
CA ASN A 154 -4.38 12.72 24.54
C ASN A 154 -3.06 12.57 23.76
N ALA A 155 -2.26 11.57 24.12
CA ALA A 155 -0.98 11.33 23.49
C ALA A 155 -0.85 9.87 22.99
N VAL A 156 0.07 9.68 22.06
CA VAL A 156 0.53 8.35 21.63
C VAL A 156 2.03 8.23 21.82
N VAL A 157 2.49 7.03 22.16
CA VAL A 157 3.92 6.71 22.21
C VAL A 157 4.34 6.16 20.85
N VAL A 158 5.40 6.75 20.28
CA VAL A 158 5.97 6.30 19.01
C VAL A 158 7.45 5.96 19.21
N PRO A 159 7.84 4.68 19.12
CA PRO A 159 9.25 4.30 19.12
C PRO A 159 9.94 4.86 17.86
N THR A 160 11.11 5.51 18.04
CA THR A 160 11.88 6.12 16.96
C THR A 160 13.27 5.46 16.81
N PRO A 161 13.81 5.39 15.56
CA PRO A 161 13.29 5.97 14.30
C PRO A 161 12.00 5.28 13.81
N ALA A 162 11.06 6.07 13.30
CA ALA A 162 9.76 5.61 12.84
C ALA A 162 9.44 6.13 11.43
N TYR A 163 8.46 5.50 10.79
CA TYR A 163 7.91 6.00 9.54
C TYR A 163 7.25 7.36 9.77
N MET A 164 7.63 8.35 8.95
CA MET A 164 7.29 9.76 9.11
C MET A 164 5.81 10.06 9.43
N PRO A 165 4.83 9.42 8.78
CA PRO A 165 3.42 9.66 9.08
C PRO A 165 3.02 9.34 10.51
N PHE A 166 3.66 8.39 11.18
CA PHE A 166 3.35 8.10 12.58
C PHE A 166 3.70 9.26 13.52
N LEU A 167 4.59 10.16 13.08
CA LEU A 167 4.97 11.37 13.83
C LEU A 167 4.14 12.60 13.44
N SER A 168 3.59 12.64 12.21
CA SER A 168 2.91 13.82 11.69
C SER A 168 1.39 13.72 11.72
N VAL A 169 0.82 12.54 11.48
CA VAL A 169 -0.64 12.33 11.40
C VAL A 169 -1.34 12.59 12.74
N PRO A 170 -0.79 12.23 13.94
CA PRO A 170 -1.46 12.52 15.21
C PRO A 170 -1.79 13.99 15.41
N LYS A 171 -0.91 14.89 14.94
CA LYS A 171 -1.10 16.34 15.05
C LYS A 171 -2.33 16.86 14.29
N LEU A 172 -2.80 16.12 13.27
CA LEU A 172 -4.02 16.47 12.53
C LEU A 172 -5.29 16.23 13.36
N TYR A 173 -5.18 15.42 14.40
CA TYR A 173 -6.25 15.01 15.29
C TYR A 173 -6.12 15.58 16.72
N ASP A 174 -5.23 16.58 16.89
CA ASP A 174 -4.95 17.17 18.21
C ASP A 174 -4.48 16.11 19.23
N VAL A 175 -3.63 15.19 18.77
CA VAL A 175 -3.01 14.12 19.57
C VAL A 175 -1.52 14.37 19.64
N ASP A 176 -0.98 14.42 20.87
CA ASP A 176 0.45 14.58 21.11
C ASP A 176 1.24 13.31 20.80
N VAL A 177 2.50 13.49 20.39
CA VAL A 177 3.42 12.38 20.13
C VAL A 177 4.54 12.40 21.16
N ILE A 178 4.65 11.31 21.91
CA ILE A 178 5.78 11.05 22.80
C ILE A 178 6.75 10.12 22.08
N GLU A 179 7.84 10.70 21.57
CA GLU A 179 8.88 9.94 20.89
C GLU A 179 9.78 9.24 21.91
N ILE A 180 9.99 7.94 21.73
CA ILE A 180 10.91 7.14 22.55
C ILE A 180 11.94 6.51 21.64
N GLU A 181 13.19 6.89 21.82
CA GLU A 181 14.31 6.33 21.05
C GLU A 181 14.46 4.83 21.33
N MET A 182 14.56 4.04 20.27
CA MET A 182 14.84 2.60 20.38
C MET A 182 16.28 2.37 20.82
N LEU A 183 16.47 1.34 21.61
CA LEU A 183 17.80 0.93 22.10
C LEU A 183 18.53 0.15 21.01
N GLN A 184 19.83 0.39 20.87
CA GLN A 184 20.69 -0.44 20.03
C GLN A 184 21.19 -1.62 20.85
N GLY A 185 20.84 -2.82 20.41
CA GLY A 185 21.27 -4.09 20.97
C GLY A 185 22.17 -4.87 20.00
N THR A 186 22.51 -6.07 20.43
CA THR A 186 23.21 -7.07 19.59
C THR A 186 22.53 -8.41 19.83
N ASP A 187 22.09 -9.06 18.74
CA ASP A 187 21.56 -10.41 18.80
C ASP A 187 22.65 -11.37 19.28
N GLU A 188 22.41 -12.05 20.38
CA GLU A 188 23.39 -12.95 21.01
C GLU A 188 23.70 -14.19 20.16
N THR A 189 22.79 -14.55 19.23
CA THR A 189 22.92 -15.73 18.39
C THR A 189 23.70 -15.43 17.11
N THR A 190 23.42 -14.30 16.47
CA THR A 190 24.00 -13.92 15.17
C THR A 190 25.16 -12.94 15.29
N GLY A 191 25.23 -12.20 16.41
CA GLY A 191 26.17 -11.09 16.62
C GLY A 191 25.82 -9.83 15.80
N GLU A 192 24.65 -9.80 15.17
CA GLU A 192 24.19 -8.66 14.38
C GLU A 192 23.59 -7.58 15.28
N ARG A 193 23.62 -6.33 14.78
CA ARG A 193 22.96 -5.22 15.46
C ARG A 193 21.46 -5.37 15.35
N GLU A 194 20.76 -5.14 16.45
CA GLU A 194 19.31 -5.11 16.51
C GLU A 194 18.79 -3.82 17.16
N TRP A 195 17.55 -3.48 16.86
CA TRP A 195 16.84 -2.37 17.49
C TRP A 195 15.76 -2.92 18.44
N LEU A 196 15.82 -2.50 19.68
CA LEU A 196 14.96 -2.95 20.76
C LEU A 196 14.06 -1.82 21.24
N PHE A 197 12.83 -2.14 21.61
CA PHE A 197 11.97 -1.17 22.30
C PHE A 197 12.47 -0.93 23.72
N ASP A 198 12.56 0.34 24.11
CA ASP A 198 12.75 0.70 25.53
C ASP A 198 11.40 0.57 26.27
N PHE A 199 11.05 -0.65 26.65
CA PHE A 199 9.81 -0.91 27.37
C PHE A 199 9.73 -0.15 28.71
N ASN A 200 10.86 0.13 29.36
CA ASN A 200 10.87 0.91 30.61
C ASN A 200 10.49 2.38 30.33
N ALA A 201 10.98 2.96 29.24
CA ALA A 201 10.59 4.31 28.85
C ALA A 201 9.13 4.38 28.40
N ILE A 202 8.66 3.39 27.65
CA ILE A 202 7.24 3.26 27.24
C ILE A 202 6.34 3.17 28.49
N GLU A 203 6.68 2.33 29.45
CA GLU A 203 5.91 2.20 30.70
C GLU A 203 5.86 3.52 31.50
N ARG A 204 6.98 4.23 31.57
CA ARG A 204 7.02 5.56 32.23
C ARG A 204 6.13 6.58 31.51
N ALA A 205 6.08 6.56 30.18
CA ALA A 205 5.21 7.45 29.41
C ALA A 205 3.73 7.16 29.71
N PHE A 206 3.32 5.90 29.72
CA PHE A 206 1.96 5.51 30.11
C PHE A 206 1.63 5.85 31.56
N ALA A 207 2.56 5.65 32.48
CA ALA A 207 2.37 6.02 33.87
C ALA A 207 2.24 7.54 34.08
N ALA A 208 2.79 8.35 33.18
CA ALA A 208 2.67 9.80 33.20
C ALA A 208 1.38 10.33 32.58
N GLY A 209 0.52 9.45 32.00
CA GLY A 209 -0.79 9.81 31.49
C GLY A 209 -0.86 9.89 29.96
N CYS A 210 0.01 9.16 29.27
CA CYS A 210 -0.12 8.97 27.83
C CYS A 210 -1.35 8.11 27.52
#